data_cfa94eeb6d062a5b9cc67f704ca6b7b8
#
_entry.id   cfa94eeb6d062a5b9cc67f704ca6b7b8
#
_cell.length_a   1.000
_cell.length_b   1.000
_cell.length_c   1.000
_cell.angle_alpha   90.00
_cell.angle_beta   90.00
_cell.angle_gamma   90.00
#
_symmetry.space_group_name_H-M   'P 1'
#
loop_
_entity.id
_entity.type
_entity.pdbx_description
1 polymer ?
#
loop_
_entity_poly.entity_id
_entity_poly.type
_entity_poly.pdbx_seq_one_letter_code
_entity_poly.pdbx_strand_id
1 'polypeptide(L)'
;MNPGGCTAETPRELAELSKLWDNIRLWRWASGVLAILSLALLVAAIIARDPPDFSDMSIVAIVRDGDRHPVWAIRLARAAHQIAVDSLRDEAAPAGQVYQLWLLAPDRAGPRQLGLLPAYGRKRIAVSPDNARLLAGVGELVVTLEPPRGSPNRGPSSQPVFRGVLERAG
;
A
#
# COMPACT_ATOMS: atom_id res chain seq x y z
N MET A 1 -76.29 23.85 -7.91
CA MET A 1 -75.69 23.15 -6.75
C MET A 1 -75.28 21.78 -7.25
N ASN A 2 -74.01 21.58 -7.49
CA ASN A 2 -73.48 20.31 -7.98
C ASN A 2 -72.40 19.86 -6.98
N PRO A 3 -72.59 18.78 -6.26
CA PRO A 3 -71.56 18.28 -5.35
C PRO A 3 -70.58 17.39 -6.10
N GLY A 4 -69.34 17.60 -5.73
CA GLY A 4 -68.12 17.10 -6.33
C GLY A 4 -68.01 15.61 -6.57
N GLY A 5 -67.46 15.30 -7.71
CA GLY A 5 -66.96 13.99 -8.02
C GLY A 5 -65.63 13.73 -7.32
N CYS A 6 -65.69 12.92 -6.29
CA CYS A 6 -64.50 12.20 -5.81
C CYS A 6 -64.24 11.10 -6.83
N THR A 7 -63.18 11.26 -7.60
CA THR A 7 -62.60 10.16 -8.37
C THR A 7 -61.95 9.20 -7.41
N ALA A 8 -62.67 8.12 -7.06
CA ALA A 8 -62.12 6.99 -6.38
C ALA A 8 -61.05 6.35 -7.26
N GLU A 9 -59.81 6.52 -6.94
CA GLU A 9 -58.70 5.74 -7.50
C GLU A 9 -59.06 4.26 -7.36
N THR A 10 -59.04 3.57 -8.47
CA THR A 10 -59.63 2.24 -8.60
C THR A 10 -58.83 1.23 -7.75
N PRO A 11 -59.57 0.43 -6.96
CA PRO A 11 -58.97 -0.65 -6.12
C PRO A 11 -58.16 -1.69 -6.89
N ARG A 12 -58.20 -1.65 -8.20
CA ARG A 12 -57.50 -2.60 -9.09
C ARG A 12 -56.02 -2.35 -9.19
N GLU A 13 -55.54 -1.12 -9.21
CA GLU A 13 -54.10 -0.81 -9.29
C GLU A 13 -53.37 -1.17 -7.99
N LEU A 14 -54.00 -0.95 -6.84
CA LEU A 14 -53.44 -1.35 -5.56
C LEU A 14 -53.36 -2.87 -5.38
N ALA A 15 -54.34 -3.61 -5.96
CA ALA A 15 -54.37 -5.07 -5.92
C ALA A 15 -53.34 -5.71 -6.85
N GLU A 16 -52.94 -5.06 -7.90
CA GLU A 16 -51.83 -5.53 -8.77
C GLU A 16 -50.46 -5.31 -8.11
N LEU A 17 -50.27 -4.23 -7.43
CA LEU A 17 -49.03 -3.95 -6.70
C LEU A 17 -48.85 -4.90 -5.51
N SER A 18 -49.94 -5.28 -4.82
CA SER A 18 -49.85 -6.24 -3.71
C SER A 18 -49.41 -7.63 -4.14
N LYS A 19 -49.78 -8.08 -5.34
CA LYS A 19 -49.34 -9.37 -5.91
C LYS A 19 -47.84 -9.43 -6.18
N LEU A 20 -47.19 -8.30 -6.44
CA LEU A 20 -45.74 -8.23 -6.60
C LEU A 20 -45.01 -8.39 -5.26
N TRP A 21 -45.62 -7.88 -4.18
CA TRP A 21 -45.05 -7.98 -2.82
C TRP A 21 -45.20 -9.37 -2.21
N ASP A 22 -46.25 -10.09 -2.54
CA ASP A 22 -46.52 -11.45 -2.04
C ASP A 22 -45.70 -12.54 -2.72
N ASN A 23 -44.96 -12.19 -3.77
CA ASN A 23 -44.16 -13.18 -4.50
C ASN A 23 -42.80 -13.39 -3.84
N ILE A 24 -42.77 -14.14 -2.73
CA ILE A 24 -41.58 -14.52 -1.97
C ILE A 24 -40.48 -15.12 -2.89
N ARG A 25 -40.88 -15.81 -3.94
CA ARG A 25 -39.93 -16.37 -4.93
C ARG A 25 -39.20 -15.27 -5.68
N LEU A 26 -39.91 -14.23 -6.11
CA LEU A 26 -39.31 -13.08 -6.82
C LEU A 26 -38.31 -12.34 -5.91
N TRP A 27 -38.68 -12.13 -4.64
CA TRP A 27 -37.79 -11.47 -3.66
C TRP A 27 -36.55 -12.30 -3.37
N ARG A 28 -36.67 -13.62 -3.26
CA ARG A 28 -35.52 -14.51 -3.08
C ARG A 28 -34.56 -14.47 -4.27
N TRP A 29 -35.10 -14.47 -5.51
CA TRP A 29 -34.29 -14.32 -6.72
C TRP A 29 -33.65 -12.93 -6.81
N ALA A 30 -34.36 -11.87 -6.53
CA ALA A 30 -33.85 -10.51 -6.55
C ALA A 30 -32.73 -10.31 -5.51
N SER A 31 -32.90 -10.83 -4.30
CA SER A 31 -31.87 -10.80 -3.26
C SER A 31 -30.63 -11.61 -3.65
N GLY A 32 -30.82 -12.78 -4.27
CA GLY A 32 -29.70 -13.60 -4.76
C GLY A 32 -28.91 -12.89 -5.85
N VAL A 33 -29.59 -12.31 -6.83
CA VAL A 33 -28.93 -11.53 -7.91
C VAL A 33 -28.19 -10.32 -7.35
N LEU A 34 -28.80 -9.60 -6.41
CA LEU A 34 -28.17 -8.42 -5.77
C LEU A 34 -26.93 -8.82 -4.97
N ALA A 35 -26.98 -9.93 -4.25
CA ALA A 35 -25.82 -10.45 -3.51
C ALA A 35 -24.66 -10.85 -4.44
N ILE A 36 -24.95 -11.52 -5.55
CA ILE A 36 -23.94 -11.87 -6.56
C ILE A 36 -23.35 -10.62 -7.20
N LEU A 37 -24.18 -9.64 -7.55
CA LEU A 37 -23.72 -8.38 -8.12
C LEU A 37 -22.84 -7.60 -7.14
N SER A 38 -23.22 -7.54 -5.87
CA SER A 38 -22.43 -6.90 -4.82
C SER A 38 -21.08 -7.59 -4.62
N LEU A 39 -21.07 -8.93 -4.64
CA LEU A 39 -19.83 -9.69 -4.55
C LEU A 39 -18.94 -9.46 -5.77
N ALA A 40 -19.52 -9.46 -6.97
CA ALA A 40 -18.80 -9.19 -8.22
C ALA A 40 -18.19 -7.78 -8.22
N LEU A 41 -18.93 -6.77 -7.77
CA LEU A 41 -18.44 -5.40 -7.63
C LEU A 41 -17.33 -5.29 -6.57
N LEU A 42 -17.45 -6.02 -5.45
CA LEU A 42 -16.40 -6.06 -4.43
C LEU A 42 -15.13 -6.69 -4.98
N VAL A 43 -15.25 -7.83 -5.68
CA VAL A 43 -14.11 -8.50 -6.32
C VAL A 43 -13.50 -7.60 -7.41
N ALA A 44 -14.32 -6.97 -8.24
CA ALA A 44 -13.87 -6.01 -9.25
C ALA A 44 -13.14 -4.81 -8.61
N ALA A 45 -13.64 -4.28 -7.50
CA ALA A 45 -12.99 -3.19 -6.75
C ALA A 45 -11.65 -3.62 -6.11
N ILE A 46 -11.52 -4.89 -5.70
CA ILE A 46 -10.26 -5.44 -5.18
C ILE A 46 -9.25 -5.63 -6.33
N ILE A 47 -9.70 -6.11 -7.49
CA ILE A 47 -8.85 -6.33 -8.66
C ILE A 47 -8.49 -5.01 -9.35
N ALA A 48 -9.43 -4.07 -9.44
CA ALA A 48 -9.24 -2.73 -10.00
C ALA A 48 -8.48 -1.75 -9.08
N ARG A 49 -8.01 -2.22 -7.92
CA ARG A 49 -6.98 -1.46 -7.20
C ARG A 49 -5.72 -1.53 -8.04
N ASP A 50 -5.61 -0.59 -8.96
CA ASP A 50 -4.40 -0.41 -9.75
C ASP A 50 -3.19 -0.47 -8.83
N PRO A 51 -2.23 -1.34 -9.10
CA PRO A 51 -0.96 -1.24 -8.42
C PRO A 51 -0.47 0.19 -8.67
N PRO A 52 -0.09 0.96 -7.63
CA PRO A 52 0.36 2.33 -7.82
C PRO A 52 1.37 2.35 -8.96
N ASP A 53 1.12 3.23 -9.92
CA ASP A 53 1.89 3.36 -11.14
C ASP A 53 3.35 3.61 -10.77
N PHE A 54 4.25 2.72 -11.21
CA PHE A 54 5.68 2.81 -10.93
C PHE A 54 6.39 3.74 -11.91
N SER A 55 5.68 4.30 -12.90
CA SER A 55 6.25 5.22 -13.88
C SER A 55 6.84 6.49 -13.24
N ASP A 56 6.28 6.91 -12.09
CA ASP A 56 6.77 8.07 -11.32
C ASP A 56 7.83 7.72 -10.26
N MET A 57 8.31 6.46 -10.22
CA MET A 57 9.33 6.05 -9.25
C MET A 57 10.73 6.29 -9.80
N SER A 58 11.44 7.23 -9.21
CA SER A 58 12.86 7.43 -9.48
C SER A 58 13.73 6.57 -8.55
N ILE A 59 14.83 6.01 -9.10
CA ILE A 59 15.87 5.38 -8.28
C ILE A 59 16.55 6.50 -7.49
N VAL A 60 16.52 6.39 -6.18
CA VAL A 60 17.15 7.37 -5.29
C VAL A 60 18.43 6.84 -4.65
N ALA A 61 18.60 5.51 -4.58
CA ALA A 61 19.85 4.91 -4.10
C ALA A 61 19.98 3.45 -4.53
N ILE A 62 21.24 3.02 -4.61
CA ILE A 62 21.61 1.61 -4.70
C ILE A 62 22.43 1.27 -3.45
N VAL A 63 21.92 0.31 -2.67
CA VAL A 63 22.60 -0.21 -1.48
C VAL A 63 23.56 -1.31 -1.91
N ARG A 64 24.81 -1.23 -1.45
CA ARG A 64 25.91 -2.09 -1.86
C ARG A 64 26.53 -2.80 -0.66
N ASP A 65 27.14 -3.93 -0.92
CA ASP A 65 27.99 -4.65 0.06
C ASP A 65 29.39 -4.04 0.19
N GLY A 66 30.25 -4.64 1.03
CA GLY A 66 31.63 -4.22 1.23
C GLY A 66 32.48 -4.27 -0.05
N ASP A 67 32.16 -5.18 -0.98
CA ASP A 67 32.82 -5.36 -2.28
C ASP A 67 32.19 -4.51 -3.39
N ARG A 68 31.27 -3.60 -3.02
CA ARG A 68 30.54 -2.68 -3.91
C ARG A 68 29.54 -3.36 -4.85
N HIS A 69 29.18 -4.62 -4.64
CA HIS A 69 28.14 -5.25 -5.42
C HIS A 69 26.77 -4.72 -5.00
N PRO A 70 25.86 -4.44 -5.95
CA PRO A 70 24.53 -3.97 -5.64
C PRO A 70 23.69 -5.09 -5.03
N VAL A 71 23.02 -4.79 -3.92
CA VAL A 71 22.15 -5.73 -3.20
C VAL A 71 20.71 -5.31 -3.26
N TRP A 72 20.40 -4.02 -3.03
CA TRP A 72 19.05 -3.48 -3.15
C TRP A 72 19.05 -2.18 -3.96
N ALA A 73 18.02 -2.03 -4.79
CA ALA A 73 17.67 -0.76 -5.41
C ALA A 73 16.51 -0.12 -4.67
N ILE A 74 16.66 1.14 -4.28
CA ILE A 74 15.64 1.93 -3.59
C ILE A 74 15.05 2.93 -4.57
N ARG A 75 13.73 2.87 -4.77
CA ARG A 75 12.98 3.81 -5.59
C ARG A 75 12.00 4.59 -4.72
N LEU A 76 11.82 5.85 -5.03
CA LEU A 76 10.92 6.74 -4.31
C LEU A 76 9.74 7.14 -5.20
N ALA A 77 8.51 6.87 -4.72
CA ALA A 77 7.29 7.47 -5.24
C ALA A 77 6.93 8.65 -4.34
N ARG A 78 7.31 9.86 -4.75
CA ARG A 78 7.14 11.08 -3.93
C ARG A 78 5.67 11.36 -3.60
N ALA A 79 4.81 11.28 -4.60
CA ALA A 79 3.38 11.57 -4.44
C ALA A 79 2.67 10.58 -3.51
N ALA A 80 3.10 9.31 -3.52
CA ALA A 80 2.52 8.25 -2.70
C ALA A 80 3.16 8.12 -1.31
N HIS A 81 4.21 8.88 -1.00
CA HIS A 81 5.01 8.73 0.23
C HIS A 81 5.42 7.27 0.48
N GLN A 82 5.90 6.61 -0.57
CA GLN A 82 6.31 5.21 -0.53
C GLN A 82 7.69 5.04 -1.14
N ILE A 83 8.43 4.09 -0.60
CA ILE A 83 9.60 3.55 -1.26
C ILE A 83 9.32 2.11 -1.73
N ALA A 84 9.82 1.77 -2.90
CA ALA A 84 9.93 0.40 -3.36
C ALA A 84 11.39 -0.05 -3.21
N VAL A 85 11.56 -1.17 -2.57
CA VAL A 85 12.85 -1.82 -2.39
C VAL A 85 12.87 -3.08 -3.23
N ASP A 86 13.74 -3.10 -4.24
CA ASP A 86 13.96 -4.26 -5.09
C ASP A 86 15.22 -4.98 -4.63
N SER A 87 15.09 -6.26 -4.28
CA SER A 87 16.25 -7.13 -4.08
C SER A 87 16.88 -7.45 -5.44
N LEU A 88 18.13 -7.11 -5.63
CA LEU A 88 18.88 -7.35 -6.87
C LEU A 88 19.59 -8.69 -6.87
N ARG A 89 19.72 -9.29 -5.70
CA ARG A 89 20.18 -10.66 -5.49
C ARG A 89 19.57 -11.20 -4.19
N ASP A 90 19.53 -12.51 -4.07
CA ASP A 90 18.98 -13.15 -2.87
C ASP A 90 19.95 -12.95 -1.70
N GLU A 91 19.57 -12.06 -0.78
CA GLU A 91 20.35 -11.74 0.40
C GLU A 91 19.51 -12.00 1.65
N ALA A 92 19.59 -13.21 2.16
CA ALA A 92 18.87 -13.58 3.38
C ALA A 92 19.67 -13.15 4.61
N ALA A 93 18.98 -12.54 5.59
CA ALA A 93 19.59 -12.26 6.88
C ALA A 93 19.88 -13.58 7.63
N PRO A 94 20.88 -13.62 8.53
CA PRO A 94 21.11 -14.76 9.41
C PRO A 94 19.88 -15.15 10.20
N ALA A 95 19.80 -16.42 10.60
CA ALA A 95 18.67 -16.95 11.36
C ALA A 95 18.40 -16.10 12.62
N GLY A 96 17.14 -15.73 12.82
CA GLY A 96 16.72 -14.90 13.96
C GLY A 96 17.02 -13.40 13.81
N GLN A 97 17.42 -12.95 12.62
CA GLN A 97 17.69 -11.54 12.34
C GLN A 97 16.98 -11.08 11.06
N VAL A 98 16.87 -9.78 10.89
CA VAL A 98 16.29 -9.13 9.70
C VAL A 98 17.15 -7.94 9.31
N TYR A 99 17.17 -7.62 8.02
CA TYR A 99 17.77 -6.38 7.54
C TYR A 99 16.81 -5.22 7.73
N GLN A 100 17.30 -4.14 8.32
CA GLN A 100 16.56 -2.90 8.53
C GLN A 100 17.25 -1.74 7.86
N LEU A 101 16.46 -0.94 7.13
CA LEU A 101 16.90 0.22 6.38
C LEU A 101 16.74 1.49 7.21
N TRP A 102 17.78 2.30 7.21
CA TRP A 102 17.84 3.58 7.90
C TRP A 102 18.29 4.69 6.96
N LEU A 103 17.76 5.87 7.18
CA LEU A 103 18.21 7.11 6.54
C LEU A 103 19.07 7.91 7.51
N LEU A 104 20.28 8.22 7.08
CA LEU A 104 21.17 9.18 7.73
C LEU A 104 21.08 10.50 6.98
N ALA A 105 20.25 11.41 7.49
CA ALA A 105 20.10 12.72 6.90
C ALA A 105 21.17 13.69 7.43
N PRO A 106 21.57 14.71 6.65
CA PRO A 106 22.59 15.67 7.06
C PRO A 106 22.14 16.61 8.20
N ASP A 107 20.86 16.58 8.57
CA ASP A 107 20.27 17.42 9.63
C ASP A 107 20.72 17.04 11.06
N ARG A 108 21.59 16.05 11.21
CA ARG A 108 22.10 15.52 12.49
C ARG A 108 21.03 15.06 13.49
N ALA A 109 19.79 14.91 13.07
CA ALA A 109 18.70 14.43 13.93
C ALA A 109 18.80 12.92 14.28
N GLY A 110 19.87 12.27 13.82
CA GLY A 110 20.12 10.84 14.04
C GLY A 110 19.49 9.95 12.95
N PRO A 111 19.75 8.64 13.05
CA PRO A 111 19.22 7.66 12.09
C PRO A 111 17.68 7.62 12.11
N ARG A 112 17.06 7.64 10.94
CA ARG A 112 15.61 7.55 10.78
C ARG A 112 15.25 6.18 10.22
N GLN A 113 14.41 5.47 10.94
CA GLN A 113 13.92 4.16 10.50
C GLN A 113 13.05 4.31 9.26
N LEU A 114 13.35 3.54 8.21
CA LEU A 114 12.52 3.44 7.01
C LEU A 114 11.70 2.15 6.99
N GLY A 115 12.30 1.01 7.34
CA GLY A 115 11.59 -0.26 7.41
C GLY A 115 12.48 -1.48 7.21
N LEU A 116 11.85 -2.65 7.17
CA LEU A 116 12.53 -3.93 6.98
C LEU A 116 12.67 -4.26 5.50
N LEU A 117 13.86 -4.70 5.10
CA LEU A 117 14.19 -5.06 3.73
C LEU A 117 13.73 -6.48 3.38
N PRO A 118 13.38 -6.74 2.11
CA PRO A 118 13.11 -8.08 1.63
C PRO A 118 14.43 -8.83 1.36
N ALA A 119 14.45 -10.13 1.64
CA ALA A 119 15.54 -11.01 1.22
C ALA A 119 15.53 -11.24 -0.29
N TYR A 120 14.34 -11.23 -0.91
CA TYR A 120 14.14 -11.45 -2.34
C TYR A 120 12.90 -10.68 -2.83
N GLY A 121 12.87 -10.44 -4.14
CA GLY A 121 11.75 -9.77 -4.80
C GLY A 121 11.62 -8.30 -4.46
N ARG A 122 10.39 -7.79 -4.45
CA ARG A 122 10.07 -6.38 -4.23
C ARG A 122 9.21 -6.20 -2.99
N LYS A 123 9.53 -5.17 -2.20
CA LYS A 123 8.73 -4.74 -1.06
C LYS A 123 8.45 -3.24 -1.14
N ARG A 124 7.22 -2.84 -0.82
CA ARG A 124 6.83 -1.44 -0.64
C ARG A 124 6.81 -1.10 0.84
N ILE A 125 7.30 0.08 1.15
CA ILE A 125 7.37 0.59 2.51
C ILE A 125 6.79 1.99 2.50
N ALA A 126 5.77 2.24 3.31
CA ALA A 126 5.26 3.59 3.53
C ALA A 126 6.26 4.39 4.36
N VAL A 127 6.54 5.61 3.95
CA VAL A 127 7.43 6.53 4.66
C VAL A 127 6.68 7.80 5.03
N SER A 128 7.11 8.45 6.10
CA SER A 128 6.53 9.75 6.46
C SER A 128 6.82 10.80 5.38
N PRO A 129 5.97 11.84 5.24
CA PRO A 129 6.23 12.92 4.30
C PRO A 129 7.61 13.58 4.49
N ASP A 130 8.08 13.68 5.72
CA ASP A 130 9.41 14.22 6.03
C ASP A 130 10.53 13.31 5.53
N ASN A 131 10.41 11.99 5.75
CA ASN A 131 11.38 11.03 5.22
C ASN A 131 11.36 11.00 3.69
N ALA A 132 10.19 11.12 3.05
CA ALA A 132 10.09 11.18 1.59
C ALA A 132 10.81 12.42 1.01
N ARG A 133 10.70 13.58 1.68
CA ARG A 133 11.44 14.80 1.28
C ARG A 133 12.95 14.63 1.44
N LEU A 134 13.40 14.04 2.55
CA LEU A 134 14.82 13.80 2.80
C LEU A 134 15.42 12.77 1.82
N LEU A 135 14.68 11.74 1.48
CA LEU A 135 15.08 10.73 0.48
C LEU A 135 15.24 11.32 -0.92
N ALA A 136 14.57 12.42 -1.24
CA ALA A 136 14.75 13.14 -2.50
C ALA A 136 15.98 14.07 -2.51
N GLY A 137 16.65 14.22 -1.37
CA GLY A 137 17.76 15.12 -1.16
C GLY A 137 19.12 14.45 -1.17
N VAL A 138 19.95 14.85 -0.25
CA VAL A 138 21.31 14.33 -0.01
C VAL A 138 21.34 13.61 1.32
N GLY A 139 21.98 12.45 1.36
CA GLY A 139 22.08 11.64 2.58
C GLY A 139 22.69 10.28 2.29
N GLU A 140 22.70 9.44 3.30
CA GLU A 140 23.19 8.07 3.20
C GLU A 140 22.09 7.10 3.70
N LEU A 141 21.94 5.99 3.00
CA LEU A 141 21.15 4.85 3.44
C LEU A 141 22.10 3.81 4.05
N VAL A 142 21.74 3.33 5.22
CA VAL A 142 22.48 2.25 5.88
C VAL A 142 21.55 1.10 6.21
N VAL A 143 22.09 -0.10 6.19
CA VAL A 143 21.37 -1.32 6.53
C VAL A 143 22.08 -1.99 7.70
N THR A 144 21.30 -2.36 8.70
CA THR A 144 21.77 -3.08 9.88
C THR A 144 21.08 -4.42 10.04
N LEU A 145 21.70 -5.31 10.79
CA LEU A 145 21.08 -6.55 11.24
C LEU A 145 20.38 -6.30 12.57
N GLU A 146 19.10 -6.57 12.61
CA GLU A 146 18.24 -6.29 13.75
C GLU A 146 17.49 -7.56 14.20
N PRO A 147 16.93 -7.57 15.42
CA PRO A 147 16.03 -8.66 15.84
C PRO A 147 14.84 -8.84 14.87
N PRO A 148 14.11 -9.97 14.90
CA PRO A 148 13.10 -10.32 13.89
C PRO A 148 11.97 -9.29 13.70
N ARG A 149 11.74 -8.42 14.70
CA ARG A 149 10.75 -7.34 14.64
C ARG A 149 11.34 -5.97 14.30
N GLY A 150 12.64 -5.93 13.98
CA GLY A 150 13.39 -4.69 13.81
C GLY A 150 13.97 -4.18 15.13
N SER A 151 14.70 -3.05 15.08
CA SER A 151 15.30 -2.43 16.25
C SER A 151 14.23 -2.03 17.28
N PRO A 152 14.39 -2.39 18.54
CA PRO A 152 13.50 -1.97 19.60
C PRO A 152 13.71 -0.49 19.98
N ASN A 153 14.81 0.11 19.54
CA ASN A 153 15.21 1.46 19.84
C ASN A 153 14.90 2.43 18.69
N ARG A 154 15.02 3.72 18.91
CA ARG A 154 14.88 4.75 17.86
C ARG A 154 16.08 4.82 16.91
N GLY A 155 17.08 3.97 17.08
CA GLY A 155 18.29 3.88 16.26
C GLY A 155 18.70 2.44 16.01
N PRO A 156 19.74 2.21 15.17
CA PRO A 156 20.31 0.91 14.90
C PRO A 156 20.82 0.25 16.21
N SER A 157 20.61 -1.07 16.34
CA SER A 157 21.16 -1.85 17.45
C SER A 157 22.48 -2.52 17.10
N SER A 158 22.84 -2.52 15.82
CA SER A 158 24.11 -3.07 15.31
C SER A 158 24.80 -2.09 14.38
N GLN A 159 26.05 -2.40 14.02
CA GLN A 159 26.78 -1.61 13.01
C GLN A 159 26.21 -1.83 11.62
N PRO A 160 26.26 -0.81 10.73
CA PRO A 160 25.85 -0.97 9.34
C PRO A 160 26.66 -2.03 8.62
N VAL A 161 25.94 -2.96 7.97
CA VAL A 161 26.53 -4.03 7.14
C VAL A 161 26.49 -3.67 5.64
N PHE A 162 25.56 -2.81 5.21
CA PHE A 162 25.49 -2.29 3.84
C PHE A 162 25.26 -0.78 3.84
N ARG A 163 25.67 -0.13 2.75
CA ARG A 163 25.55 1.31 2.59
C ARG A 163 25.11 1.69 1.16
N GLY A 164 24.42 2.81 1.05
CA GLY A 164 24.03 3.41 -0.20
C GLY A 164 23.97 4.93 -0.08
N VAL A 165 24.49 5.63 -1.08
CA VAL A 165 24.40 7.09 -1.13
C VAL A 165 23.14 7.48 -1.88
N LEU A 166 22.43 8.50 -1.38
CA LEU A 166 21.29 9.07 -2.10
C LEU A 166 21.79 9.81 -3.34
N GLU A 167 21.28 9.43 -4.48
CA GLU A 167 21.49 10.14 -5.74
C GLU A 167 20.37 11.16 -5.90
N ARG A 168 20.73 12.42 -6.19
CA ARG A 168 19.72 13.43 -6.46
C ARG A 168 18.93 13.02 -7.69
N ALA A 169 17.62 12.74 -7.51
CA ALA A 169 16.74 12.51 -8.64
C ALA A 169 16.72 13.80 -9.51
N GLY A 170 17.25 13.70 -10.72
CA GLY A 170 17.26 14.76 -11.71
C GLY A 170 15.84 15.14 -12.15
#